data_1fa8dab4a0862e2ddb124b03ffdedfe1
#
_entry.id   1fa8dab4a0862e2ddb124b03ffdedfe1
#
_cell.length_a   1.000
_cell.length_b   1.000
_cell.length_c   1.000
_cell.angle_alpha   90.00
_cell.angle_beta   90.00
_cell.angle_gamma   90.00
#
_symmetry.space_group_name_H-M   'P 1'
#
loop_
_entity.id
_entity.type
_entity.pdbx_description
1 polymer ?
#
loop_
_entity_poly.entity_id
_entity_poly.type
_entity_poly.pdbx_seq_one_letter_code
_entity_poly.pdbx_strand_id
1 'polypeptide(L)'
;MVTLLLKMKPNEHEFKVMGLAPYAKEFERKKTREFLETILNLKGIKFKKNPNLKDFYFHIANELKYERFDGVAGGLQDWLEKILSNWIVNVIKYTKTNNIIFCGGVALNVKANQVLSSLDNVKKIFEPPGTGDESL
;
A
#
# COMPACT_ATOMS: atom_id res chain seq x y z
N MET A 1 2.64 -10.86 -0.96
CA MET A 1 3.33 -11.09 -2.25
C MET A 1 4.70 -10.44 -2.31
N VAL A 2 4.83 -9.12 -2.19
CA VAL A 2 6.14 -8.43 -2.19
C VAL A 2 7.03 -8.94 -1.05
N THR A 3 6.49 -9.14 0.14
CA THR A 3 7.19 -9.75 1.29
C THR A 3 7.86 -11.07 0.91
N LEU A 4 7.14 -11.94 0.20
CA LEU A 4 7.67 -13.21 -0.30
C LEU A 4 8.76 -13.02 -1.38
N LEU A 5 8.56 -12.06 -2.29
CA LEU A 5 9.56 -11.70 -3.30
C LEU A 5 10.88 -11.27 -2.66
N LEU A 6 10.81 -10.52 -1.57
CA LEU A 6 11.97 -10.09 -0.79
C LEU A 6 12.54 -11.20 0.12
N LYS A 7 12.11 -12.46 -0.07
CA LYS A 7 12.53 -13.64 0.72
C LYS A 7 12.24 -13.48 2.22
N MET A 8 11.19 -12.75 2.55
CA MET A 8 10.71 -12.54 3.92
C MET A 8 9.43 -13.35 4.14
N LYS A 9 9.11 -13.63 5.41
CA LYS A 9 7.93 -14.44 5.78
C LYS A 9 6.65 -13.58 5.67
N PRO A 10 5.70 -13.94 4.78
CA PRO A 10 4.41 -13.25 4.68
C PRO A 10 3.62 -13.34 5.98
N ASN A 11 2.84 -12.30 6.26
CA ASN A 11 2.03 -12.10 7.47
C ASN A 11 2.82 -11.90 8.77
N GLU A 12 4.15 -11.90 8.69
CA GLU A 12 5.00 -11.66 9.87
C GLU A 12 6.06 -10.57 9.62
N HIS A 13 6.50 -10.37 8.38
CA HIS A 13 7.63 -9.48 8.09
C HIS A 13 7.26 -8.23 7.25
N GLU A 14 5.97 -7.89 7.14
CA GLU A 14 5.52 -6.69 6.42
C GLU A 14 6.13 -5.42 7.02
N PHE A 15 6.28 -5.36 8.33
CA PHE A 15 6.94 -4.23 9.01
C PHE A 15 8.41 -4.07 8.61
N LYS A 16 9.10 -5.17 8.27
CA LYS A 16 10.49 -5.12 7.77
C LYS A 16 10.54 -4.52 6.37
N VAL A 17 9.59 -4.88 5.52
CA VAL A 17 9.46 -4.27 4.18
C VAL A 17 9.21 -2.77 4.31
N MET A 18 8.28 -2.36 5.17
CA MET A 18 8.04 -0.94 5.47
C MET A 18 9.32 -0.25 6.00
N GLY A 19 10.08 -0.93 6.88
CA GLY A 19 11.33 -0.42 7.45
C GLY A 19 12.47 -0.28 6.44
N LEU A 20 12.45 -1.01 5.31
CA LEU A 20 13.42 -0.86 4.22
C LEU A 20 13.14 0.35 3.32
N ALA A 21 11.89 0.79 3.24
CA ALA A 21 11.47 1.84 2.33
C ALA A 21 12.27 3.16 2.44
N PRO A 22 12.64 3.66 3.63
CA PRO A 22 13.40 4.91 3.75
C PRO A 22 14.82 4.88 3.15
N TYR A 23 15.40 3.70 2.95
CA TYR A 23 16.77 3.55 2.43
C TYR A 23 16.85 3.64 0.91
N ALA A 24 15.71 3.55 0.21
CA ALA A 24 15.63 3.63 -1.24
C ALA A 24 15.81 5.06 -1.74
N LYS A 25 16.59 5.22 -2.79
CA LYS A 25 16.68 6.49 -3.54
C LYS A 25 15.47 6.65 -4.45
N GLU A 26 15.14 7.90 -4.81
CA GLU A 26 13.94 8.21 -5.61
C GLU A 26 13.90 7.45 -6.94
N PHE A 27 15.03 7.36 -7.66
CA PHE A 27 15.05 6.66 -8.95
C PHE A 27 14.81 5.15 -8.82
N GLU A 28 15.18 4.53 -7.68
CA GLU A 28 14.96 3.11 -7.38
C GLU A 28 13.49 2.84 -7.05
N ARG A 29 12.83 3.76 -6.32
CA ARG A 29 11.42 3.69 -5.97
C ARG A 29 10.49 3.83 -7.16
N LYS A 30 10.85 4.75 -8.08
CA LYS A 30 10.02 5.16 -9.21
C LYS A 30 9.58 3.97 -10.06
N LYS A 31 10.51 3.09 -10.44
CA LYS A 31 10.20 1.95 -11.30
C LYS A 31 9.19 1.01 -10.67
N THR A 32 9.38 0.66 -9.39
CA THR A 32 8.44 -0.20 -8.67
C THR A 32 7.07 0.45 -8.51
N ARG A 33 7.03 1.74 -8.17
CA ARG A 33 5.78 2.50 -8.03
C ARG A 33 4.99 2.51 -9.34
N GLU A 34 5.61 2.90 -10.44
CA GLU A 34 4.98 2.93 -11.77
C GLU A 34 4.49 1.56 -12.21
N PHE A 35 5.27 0.52 -11.96
CA PHE A 35 4.87 -0.84 -12.25
C PHE A 35 3.63 -1.27 -11.44
N LEU A 36 3.58 -1.01 -10.13
CA LEU A 36 2.44 -1.36 -9.27
C LEU A 36 1.16 -0.62 -9.68
N GLU A 37 1.27 0.60 -10.20
CA GLU A 37 0.15 1.34 -10.78
C GLU A 37 -0.48 0.63 -11.99
N THR A 38 0.26 -0.20 -12.71
CA THR A 38 -0.29 -1.02 -13.81
C THR A 38 -1.05 -2.25 -13.33
N ILE A 39 -0.79 -2.70 -12.11
CA ILE A 39 -1.37 -3.94 -11.55
C ILE A 39 -2.74 -3.70 -10.93
N LEU A 40 -2.84 -2.69 -10.08
CA LEU A 40 -4.04 -2.39 -9.32
C LEU A 40 -4.35 -0.90 -9.40
N ASN A 41 -5.55 -0.59 -9.86
CA ASN A 41 -6.05 0.75 -10.05
C ASN A 41 -7.28 1.02 -9.18
N LEU A 42 -7.50 2.30 -8.88
CA LEU A 42 -8.70 2.77 -8.19
C LEU A 42 -9.71 3.33 -9.20
N LYS A 43 -10.94 2.81 -9.15
CA LYS A 43 -12.09 3.37 -9.90
C LYS A 43 -13.21 3.78 -8.95
N GLY A 44 -13.31 5.06 -8.68
CA GLY A 44 -14.18 5.57 -7.61
C GLY A 44 -13.72 5.05 -6.25
N ILE A 45 -14.54 4.28 -5.56
CA ILE A 45 -14.24 3.66 -4.26
C ILE A 45 -13.83 2.18 -4.38
N LYS A 46 -13.72 1.64 -5.60
CA LYS A 46 -13.42 0.23 -5.83
C LYS A 46 -12.04 0.04 -6.40
N PHE A 47 -11.27 -0.87 -5.81
CA PHE A 47 -10.02 -1.34 -6.39
C PHE A 47 -10.29 -2.27 -7.57
N LYS A 48 -9.60 -2.03 -8.67
CA LYS A 48 -9.69 -2.85 -9.87
C LYS A 48 -8.32 -3.40 -10.25
N LYS A 49 -8.24 -4.70 -10.25
CA LYS A 49 -7.12 -5.47 -10.76
C LYS A 49 -7.06 -5.38 -12.28
N ASN A 50 -5.86 -5.35 -12.84
CA ASN A 50 -5.66 -5.46 -14.29
C ASN A 50 -6.15 -6.83 -14.76
N PRO A 51 -7.18 -6.89 -15.65
CA PRO A 51 -7.78 -8.15 -16.10
C PRO A 51 -6.84 -9.01 -16.95
N ASN A 52 -5.80 -8.42 -17.54
CA ASN A 52 -4.85 -9.12 -18.38
C ASN A 52 -3.79 -9.91 -17.58
N LEU A 53 -3.75 -9.74 -16.26
CA LEU A 53 -2.83 -10.44 -15.39
C LEU A 53 -3.42 -11.76 -14.91
N LYS A 54 -2.92 -12.87 -15.47
CA LYS A 54 -3.34 -14.23 -15.08
C LYS A 54 -2.73 -14.66 -13.76
N ASP A 55 -1.43 -14.43 -13.58
CA ASP A 55 -0.69 -14.77 -12.36
C ASP A 55 0.05 -13.54 -11.82
N PHE A 56 -0.39 -13.09 -10.65
CA PHE A 56 0.15 -11.90 -10.00
C PHE A 56 1.56 -12.10 -9.47
N TYR A 57 1.79 -13.26 -8.86
CA TYR A 57 3.07 -13.51 -8.20
C TYR A 57 4.19 -13.57 -9.22
N PHE A 58 4.06 -14.41 -10.24
CA PHE A 58 5.08 -14.55 -11.26
C PHE A 58 5.27 -13.27 -12.09
N HIS A 59 4.19 -12.52 -12.34
CA HIS A 59 4.32 -11.25 -13.03
C HIS A 59 5.15 -10.25 -12.22
N ILE A 60 4.82 -10.04 -10.93
CA ILE A 60 5.59 -9.18 -10.03
C ILE A 60 7.01 -9.68 -9.87
N ALA A 61 7.21 -10.99 -9.68
CA ALA A 61 8.53 -11.58 -9.52
C ALA A 61 9.41 -11.37 -10.76
N ASN A 62 8.87 -11.52 -11.96
CA ASN A 62 9.62 -11.32 -13.19
C ASN A 62 10.02 -9.86 -13.42
N GLU A 63 9.12 -8.92 -13.17
CA GLU A 63 9.38 -7.50 -13.37
C GLU A 63 10.35 -6.91 -12.35
N LEU A 64 10.29 -7.40 -11.09
CA LEU A 64 11.08 -6.82 -9.99
C LEU A 64 12.30 -7.67 -9.58
N LYS A 65 12.59 -8.78 -10.26
CA LYS A 65 13.65 -9.74 -9.86
C LYS A 65 15.07 -9.16 -9.80
N TYR A 66 15.32 -8.10 -10.55
CA TYR A 66 16.64 -7.45 -10.61
C TYR A 66 16.67 -6.10 -9.87
N GLU A 67 15.56 -5.72 -9.28
CA GLU A 67 15.50 -4.47 -8.51
C GLU A 67 16.09 -4.66 -7.11
N ARG A 68 16.65 -3.61 -6.57
CA ARG A 68 17.15 -3.59 -5.19
C ARG A 68 15.99 -3.76 -4.21
N PHE A 69 16.21 -4.47 -3.13
CA PHE A 69 15.18 -4.73 -2.11
C PHE A 69 14.59 -3.47 -1.49
N ASP A 70 15.46 -2.49 -1.19
CA ASP A 70 15.03 -1.18 -0.68
C ASP A 70 14.23 -0.39 -1.74
N GLY A 71 14.63 -0.44 -3.02
CA GLY A 71 13.91 0.16 -4.13
C GLY A 71 12.51 -0.43 -4.29
N VAL A 72 12.40 -1.76 -4.21
CA VAL A 72 11.10 -2.45 -4.23
C VAL A 72 10.24 -2.05 -3.02
N ALA A 73 10.82 -2.03 -1.84
CA ALA A 73 10.12 -1.66 -0.61
C ALA A 73 9.67 -0.19 -0.64
N GLY A 74 10.55 0.73 -1.07
CA GLY A 74 10.25 2.15 -1.19
C GLY A 74 9.16 2.45 -2.21
N GLY A 75 9.24 1.85 -3.40
CA GLY A 75 8.22 2.02 -4.44
C GLY A 75 6.87 1.43 -4.05
N LEU A 76 6.87 0.31 -3.33
CA LEU A 76 5.64 -0.26 -2.75
C LEU A 76 5.01 0.68 -1.73
N GLN A 77 5.81 1.26 -0.84
CA GLN A 77 5.32 2.19 0.18
C GLN A 77 4.72 3.45 -0.46
N ASP A 78 5.42 4.06 -1.40
CA ASP A 78 4.95 5.25 -2.12
C ASP A 78 3.64 4.99 -2.88
N TRP A 79 3.56 3.83 -3.54
CA TRP A 79 2.35 3.41 -4.24
C TRP A 79 1.19 3.18 -3.28
N LEU A 80 1.44 2.51 -2.14
CA LEU A 80 0.43 2.24 -1.13
C LEU A 80 -0.14 3.52 -0.54
N GLU A 81 0.72 4.44 -0.14
CA GLU A 81 0.32 5.76 0.39
C GLU A 81 -0.53 6.53 -0.62
N LYS A 82 -0.11 6.56 -1.89
CA LYS A 82 -0.85 7.23 -2.97
C LYS A 82 -2.23 6.62 -3.21
N ILE A 83 -2.31 5.29 -3.33
CA ILE A 83 -3.58 4.63 -3.66
C ILE A 83 -4.57 4.71 -2.51
N LEU A 84 -4.10 4.58 -1.25
CA LEU A 84 -4.93 4.73 -0.06
C LEU A 84 -5.42 6.17 0.12
N SER A 85 -4.56 7.16 -0.06
CA SER A 85 -4.95 8.58 0.01
C SER A 85 -6.06 8.89 -0.99
N ASN A 86 -5.89 8.47 -2.24
CA ASN A 86 -6.91 8.65 -3.27
C ASN A 86 -8.22 7.91 -2.93
N TRP A 87 -8.11 6.71 -2.38
CA TRP A 87 -9.27 5.94 -1.97
C TRP A 87 -10.04 6.62 -0.84
N ILE A 88 -9.36 7.06 0.21
CA ILE A 88 -9.98 7.79 1.34
C ILE A 88 -10.66 9.07 0.87
N VAL A 89 -10.01 9.87 0.02
CA VAL A 89 -10.64 11.07 -0.56
C VAL A 89 -11.91 10.74 -1.33
N ASN A 90 -11.90 9.66 -2.12
CA ASN A 90 -13.08 9.22 -2.86
C ASN A 90 -14.19 8.69 -1.94
N VAL A 91 -13.83 7.95 -0.88
CA VAL A 91 -14.79 7.46 0.13
C VAL A 91 -15.46 8.63 0.84
N ILE A 92 -14.70 9.63 1.28
CA ILE A 92 -15.24 10.85 1.90
C ILE A 92 -16.20 11.57 0.95
N LYS A 93 -15.85 11.73 -0.31
CA LYS A 93 -16.72 12.33 -1.33
C LYS A 93 -18.02 11.54 -1.53
N TYR A 94 -17.94 10.22 -1.47
CA TYR A 94 -19.09 9.33 -1.66
C TYR A 94 -19.99 9.30 -0.42
N THR A 95 -19.42 9.13 0.78
CA THR A 95 -20.16 8.96 2.04
C THR A 95 -20.57 10.27 2.69
N LYS A 96 -19.95 11.39 2.29
CA LYS A 96 -20.08 12.71 2.93
C LYS A 96 -19.66 12.72 4.41
N THR A 97 -18.82 11.75 4.81
CA THR A 97 -18.32 11.59 6.18
C THR A 97 -16.80 11.68 6.16
N ASN A 98 -16.23 12.49 7.04
CA ASN A 98 -14.80 12.73 7.17
C ASN A 98 -14.19 12.21 8.49
N ASN A 99 -14.98 11.46 9.27
CA ASN A 99 -14.51 10.67 10.39
C ASN A 99 -14.38 9.21 9.93
N ILE A 100 -13.21 8.64 10.11
CA ILE A 100 -12.83 7.35 9.52
C ILE A 100 -12.39 6.41 10.63
N ILE A 101 -12.84 5.16 10.57
CA ILE A 101 -12.25 4.05 11.28
C ILE A 101 -11.48 3.23 10.25
N PHE A 102 -10.18 3.06 10.45
CA PHE A 102 -9.30 2.34 9.54
C PHE A 102 -8.75 1.10 10.22
N CYS A 103 -9.14 -0.08 9.76
CA CYS A 103 -8.77 -1.38 10.32
C CYS A 103 -8.47 -2.40 9.21
N GLY A 104 -8.00 -3.57 9.59
CA GLY A 104 -7.50 -4.62 8.70
C GLY A 104 -5.98 -4.58 8.57
N GLY A 105 -5.37 -5.62 7.99
CA GLY A 105 -3.91 -5.80 7.95
C GLY A 105 -3.12 -4.62 7.37
N VAL A 106 -3.71 -3.84 6.45
CA VAL A 106 -3.07 -2.65 5.89
C VAL A 106 -2.96 -1.50 6.90
N ALA A 107 -3.87 -1.43 7.87
CA ALA A 107 -3.85 -0.42 8.93
C ALA A 107 -2.69 -0.60 9.93
N LEU A 108 -1.96 -1.71 9.86
CA LEU A 108 -0.68 -1.91 10.57
C LEU A 108 0.46 -1.08 9.95
N ASN A 109 0.27 -0.50 8.76
CA ASN A 109 1.27 0.35 8.13
C ASN A 109 1.23 1.77 8.70
N VAL A 110 2.03 2.01 9.75
CA VAL A 110 2.07 3.30 10.45
C VAL A 110 2.47 4.49 9.56
N LYS A 111 3.24 4.26 8.49
CA LYS A 111 3.61 5.30 7.53
C LYS A 111 2.42 5.72 6.67
N ALA A 112 1.65 4.74 6.18
CA ALA A 112 0.41 5.04 5.47
C ALA A 112 -0.58 5.77 6.38
N ASN A 113 -0.75 5.33 7.63
CA ASN A 113 -1.63 5.97 8.60
C ASN A 113 -1.24 7.43 8.86
N GLN A 114 0.06 7.71 8.98
CA GLN A 114 0.56 9.09 9.12
C GLN A 114 0.15 9.96 7.93
N VAL A 115 0.29 9.44 6.70
CA VAL A 115 -0.11 10.16 5.48
C VAL A 115 -1.63 10.37 5.46
N LEU A 116 -2.41 9.33 5.76
CA LEU A 116 -3.87 9.41 5.78
C LEU A 116 -4.39 10.41 6.82
N SER A 117 -3.77 10.47 7.99
CA SER A 117 -4.15 11.42 9.05
C SER A 117 -3.82 12.87 8.70
N SER A 118 -2.88 13.11 7.79
CA SER A 118 -2.48 14.45 7.34
C SER A 118 -3.32 14.98 6.16
N LEU A 119 -4.25 14.19 5.62
CA LEU A 119 -5.11 14.61 4.51
C LEU A 119 -6.10 15.69 4.98
N ASP A 120 -6.18 16.81 4.28
CA ASP A 120 -7.08 17.95 4.59
C ASP A 120 -8.55 17.55 4.69
N ASN A 121 -8.95 16.52 3.95
CA ASN A 121 -10.33 16.02 3.93
C ASN A 121 -10.66 15.09 5.12
N VAL A 122 -9.68 14.65 5.90
CA VAL A 122 -9.84 13.77 7.05
C VAL A 122 -9.92 14.60 8.32
N LYS A 123 -11.07 14.58 8.99
CA LYS A 123 -11.25 15.28 10.26
C LYS A 123 -10.72 14.49 11.43
N LYS A 124 -11.02 13.19 11.44
CA LYS A 124 -10.51 12.22 12.42
C LYS A 124 -10.31 10.88 11.75
N ILE A 125 -9.23 10.23 12.07
CA ILE A 125 -8.99 8.81 11.77
C ILE A 125 -8.77 8.09 13.10
N PHE A 126 -9.42 6.95 13.26
CA PHE A 126 -9.27 6.09 14.43
C PHE A 126 -8.78 4.72 13.96
N GLU A 127 -7.70 4.28 14.53
CA GLU A 127 -7.10 2.98 14.33
C GLU A 127 -7.28 2.19 15.63
N PRO A 128 -8.13 1.16 15.64
CA PRO A 128 -8.35 0.41 16.88
C PRO A 128 -7.08 -0.34 17.29
N PRO A 129 -6.87 -0.55 18.61
CA PRO A 129 -5.83 -1.47 19.09
C PRO A 129 -6.08 -2.86 18.50
N GLY A 130 -5.07 -3.51 17.94
CA GLY A 130 -5.27 -4.78 17.24
C GLY A 130 -5.91 -4.57 15.86
N THR A 131 -5.35 -3.67 15.06
CA THR A 131 -5.84 -3.36 13.70
C THR A 131 -5.72 -4.49 12.69
N GLY A 132 -5.20 -5.67 13.07
CA GLY A 132 -5.09 -6.84 12.21
C GLY A 132 -6.44 -7.44 11.80
N ASP A 133 -6.39 -8.50 11.00
CA ASP A 133 -7.61 -9.18 10.49
C ASP A 133 -8.45 -9.81 11.60
N GLU A 134 -7.87 -10.01 12.78
CA GLU A 134 -8.54 -10.46 14.00
C GLU A 134 -9.49 -9.43 14.63
N SER A 135 -9.47 -8.19 14.14
CA SER A 135 -10.31 -7.08 14.63
C SER A 135 -11.60 -6.90 13.85
N LEU A 136 -11.88 -7.77 12.89
CA LEU A 136 -13.05 -7.71 12.00
C LEU A 136 -14.21 -8.52 12.52
#